data_d71626f15c9efc0501646238fe6ffc53
#
_entry.id   d71626f15c9efc0501646238fe6ffc53
#
_cell.length_a   1.000
_cell.length_b   1.000
_cell.length_c   1.000
_cell.angle_alpha   90.00
_cell.angle_beta   90.00
_cell.angle_gamma   90.00
#
_symmetry.space_group_name_H-M   'P 1'
#
loop_
_entity.id
_entity.type
_entity.pdbx_description
1 polymer ?
#
loop_
_entity_poly.entity_id
_entity_poly.type
_entity_poly.pdbx_seq_one_letter_code
_entity_poly.pdbx_strand_id
1 'polypeptide(L)'
;MEQQKEYRSIVKTTALFGGVQAFQVLLTLVRTKVVALLLGVDGVGLLGLLNNTISMVQSITGLGINQGGVKSISAAGNPQKAAQTASLVRQMSLYAGLFGSAVILTLSPWLSQWSFGNRDFTGAYMWLACTLLFDTLTKGELAIFQGFRRLRILAQANLIGASAGLLISLPIYYIWRTDGIVAAIILSSICGYFATLLFRDKQKTPPLPIYQEGKSIITIGAILTISGFASTLVSYLFNIYLRSHGGLQDVGIYQSGFGLIDKYVGLIFVAMSTDYYPRLAAVHTQNTKLSSIMNQQTVVSLLILCPVIAIFLPTAPLIVQLLLTKSFLPVIPFLSWAILGMIFKVTSTCLGYILIVKGAHRLFLGTELLS
;
A
#
# COMPACT_ATOMS: atom_id res chain seq x y z
N MET A 1 -19.05 35.12 -0.55
CA MET A 1 -19.53 34.20 0.50
C MET A 1 -19.46 32.71 0.09
N GLU A 2 -19.76 32.36 -1.15
CA GLU A 2 -19.71 30.99 -1.67
C GLU A 2 -18.28 30.43 -1.72
N GLN A 3 -17.33 31.16 -2.28
CA GLN A 3 -15.89 30.80 -2.30
C GLN A 3 -15.30 30.56 -0.89
N GLN A 4 -15.72 31.33 0.09
CA GLN A 4 -15.25 31.15 1.47
C GLN A 4 -15.83 29.91 2.15
N LYS A 5 -17.07 29.50 1.81
CA LYS A 5 -17.67 28.24 2.25
C LYS A 5 -17.00 27.03 1.61
N GLU A 6 -16.67 27.15 0.32
CA GLU A 6 -15.96 26.11 -0.44
C GLU A 6 -14.55 25.91 0.09
N TYR A 7 -13.80 27.00 0.32
CA TYR A 7 -12.46 26.95 0.94
C TYR A 7 -12.47 26.32 2.34
N ARG A 8 -13.42 26.73 3.20
CA ARG A 8 -13.60 26.10 4.53
C ARG A 8 -13.94 24.63 4.46
N SER A 9 -14.75 24.21 3.49
CA SER A 9 -15.09 22.80 3.25
C SER A 9 -13.86 22.00 2.84
N ILE A 10 -13.04 22.52 1.92
CA ILE A 10 -11.79 21.89 1.47
C ILE A 10 -10.81 21.76 2.63
N VAL A 11 -10.55 22.84 3.37
CA VAL A 11 -9.65 22.83 4.53
C VAL A 11 -10.13 21.83 5.60
N LYS A 12 -11.43 21.81 5.92
CA LYS A 12 -11.99 20.86 6.90
C LYS A 12 -11.88 19.41 6.44
N THR A 13 -12.06 19.13 5.16
CA THR A 13 -11.92 17.78 4.60
C THR A 13 -10.46 17.36 4.58
N THR A 14 -9.54 18.24 4.20
CA THR A 14 -8.09 17.98 4.18
C THR A 14 -7.55 17.77 5.60
N ALA A 15 -7.96 18.59 6.56
CA ALA A 15 -7.58 18.43 7.97
C ALA A 15 -8.09 17.12 8.57
N LEU A 16 -9.34 16.73 8.26
CA LEU A 16 -9.90 15.46 8.68
C LEU A 16 -9.12 14.28 8.08
N PHE A 17 -8.79 14.37 6.79
CA PHE A 17 -8.04 13.32 6.09
C PHE A 17 -6.61 13.20 6.64
N GLY A 18 -5.94 14.34 6.88
CA GLY A 18 -4.62 14.40 7.53
C GLY A 18 -4.64 13.79 8.95
N GLY A 19 -5.67 14.12 9.76
CA GLY A 19 -5.84 13.55 11.09
C GLY A 19 -6.03 12.02 11.08
N VAL A 20 -6.82 11.51 10.13
CA VAL A 20 -7.00 10.05 9.96
C VAL A 20 -5.71 9.38 9.52
N GLN A 21 -4.95 9.98 8.60
CA GLN A 21 -3.65 9.47 8.19
C GLN A 21 -2.65 9.43 9.36
N ALA A 22 -2.58 10.51 10.16
CA ALA A 22 -1.73 10.53 11.35
C ALA A 22 -2.11 9.42 12.34
N PHE A 23 -3.41 9.20 12.56
CA PHE A 23 -3.87 8.14 13.44
C PHE A 23 -3.56 6.74 12.88
N GLN A 24 -3.68 6.52 11.57
CA GLN A 24 -3.27 5.26 10.93
C GLN A 24 -1.77 5.00 11.10
N VAL A 25 -0.94 6.04 10.98
CA VAL A 25 0.50 5.93 11.26
C VAL A 25 0.74 5.51 12.69
N LEU A 26 0.05 6.13 13.67
CA LEU A 26 0.16 5.75 15.08
C LEU A 26 -0.26 4.29 15.33
N LEU A 27 -1.39 3.85 14.78
CA LEU A 27 -1.83 2.45 14.86
C LEU A 27 -0.78 1.49 14.29
N THR A 28 -0.19 1.87 13.16
CA THR A 28 0.84 1.05 12.52
C THR A 28 2.12 1.00 13.37
N LEU A 29 2.52 2.10 14.01
CA LEU A 29 3.67 2.13 14.93
C LEU A 29 3.42 1.25 16.15
N VAL A 30 2.23 1.36 16.77
CA VAL A 30 1.83 0.49 17.90
C VAL A 30 1.86 -0.97 17.47
N ARG A 31 1.27 -1.32 16.32
CA ARG A 31 1.31 -2.68 15.79
C ARG A 31 2.75 -3.18 15.58
N THR A 32 3.59 -2.35 14.97
CA THR A 32 5.00 -2.69 14.71
C THR A 32 5.74 -2.97 16.02
N LYS A 33 5.55 -2.12 17.04
CA LYS A 33 6.14 -2.31 18.37
C LYS A 33 5.70 -3.61 19.02
N VAL A 34 4.40 -3.88 19.02
CA VAL A 34 3.85 -5.09 19.64
C VAL A 34 4.31 -6.35 18.90
N VAL A 35 4.28 -6.34 17.58
CA VAL A 35 4.80 -7.43 16.76
C VAL A 35 6.28 -7.68 17.05
N ALA A 36 7.10 -6.62 17.12
CA ALA A 36 8.52 -6.73 17.43
C ALA A 36 8.77 -7.28 18.86
N LEU A 37 7.94 -6.90 19.83
CA LEU A 37 8.03 -7.39 21.22
C LEU A 37 7.61 -8.85 21.36
N LEU A 38 6.49 -9.23 20.73
CA LEU A 38 5.89 -10.56 20.92
C LEU A 38 6.50 -11.64 20.02
N LEU A 39 6.85 -11.28 18.78
CA LEU A 39 7.32 -12.22 17.78
C LEU A 39 8.84 -12.21 17.58
N GLY A 40 9.52 -11.14 18.04
CA GLY A 40 10.96 -10.98 17.80
C GLY A 40 11.31 -10.74 16.33
N VAL A 41 12.61 -10.82 16.01
CA VAL A 41 13.13 -10.53 14.66
C VAL A 41 12.68 -11.58 13.65
N ASP A 42 12.77 -12.86 14.00
CA ASP A 42 12.37 -13.97 13.13
C ASP A 42 10.87 -13.93 12.81
N GLY A 43 10.02 -13.62 13.79
CA GLY A 43 8.58 -13.50 13.58
C GLY A 43 8.21 -12.30 12.69
N VAL A 44 8.94 -11.19 12.80
CA VAL A 44 8.79 -10.06 11.86
C VAL A 44 9.22 -10.46 10.45
N GLY A 45 10.31 -11.24 10.32
CA GLY A 45 10.75 -11.79 9.04
C GLY A 45 9.71 -12.71 8.41
N LEU A 46 9.15 -13.63 9.19
CA LEU A 46 8.09 -14.52 8.74
C LEU A 46 6.85 -13.75 8.28
N LEU A 47 6.37 -12.81 9.11
CA LEU A 47 5.24 -11.94 8.77
C LEU A 47 5.51 -11.15 7.48
N GLY A 48 6.73 -10.63 7.31
CA GLY A 48 7.15 -9.88 6.15
C GLY A 48 7.12 -10.72 4.87
N LEU A 49 7.69 -11.93 4.88
CA LEU A 49 7.67 -12.85 3.74
C LEU A 49 6.26 -13.24 3.33
N LEU A 50 5.39 -13.60 4.29
CA LEU A 50 4.01 -13.94 4.01
C LEU A 50 3.24 -12.78 3.39
N ASN A 51 3.38 -11.56 3.95
CA ASN A 51 2.72 -10.36 3.42
C ASN A 51 3.25 -9.97 2.02
N ASN A 52 4.56 -10.11 1.77
CA ASN A 52 5.13 -9.83 0.46
C ASN A 52 4.63 -10.82 -0.60
N THR A 53 4.49 -12.10 -0.24
CA THR A 53 3.91 -13.11 -1.14
C THR A 53 2.45 -12.77 -1.48
N ILE A 54 1.64 -12.43 -0.48
CA ILE A 54 0.25 -12.00 -0.69
C ILE A 54 0.21 -10.78 -1.60
N SER A 55 1.05 -9.77 -1.33
CA SER A 55 1.10 -8.52 -2.12
C SER A 55 1.53 -8.77 -3.56
N MET A 56 2.50 -9.65 -3.79
CA MET A 56 2.94 -10.04 -5.13
C MET A 56 1.81 -10.72 -5.92
N VAL A 57 1.16 -11.72 -5.35
CA VAL A 57 0.05 -12.41 -6.00
C VAL A 57 -1.11 -11.43 -6.23
N GLN A 58 -1.45 -10.60 -5.25
CA GLN A 58 -2.53 -9.62 -5.35
C GLN A 58 -2.26 -8.56 -6.43
N SER A 59 -1.00 -8.15 -6.64
CA SER A 59 -0.64 -7.19 -7.69
C SER A 59 -0.91 -7.73 -9.09
N ILE A 60 -0.80 -9.05 -9.30
CA ILE A 60 -1.14 -9.70 -10.56
C ILE A 60 -2.65 -9.91 -10.67
N THR A 61 -3.24 -10.57 -9.67
CA THR A 61 -4.62 -11.04 -9.71
C THR A 61 -5.65 -9.92 -9.54
N GLY A 62 -5.24 -8.81 -8.92
CA GLY A 62 -6.09 -7.62 -8.75
C GLY A 62 -6.40 -6.87 -10.04
N LEU A 63 -5.66 -7.13 -11.15
CA LEU A 63 -5.92 -6.61 -12.50
C LEU A 63 -6.17 -5.09 -12.57
N GLY A 64 -5.67 -4.32 -11.61
CA GLY A 64 -5.88 -2.87 -11.54
C GLY A 64 -7.32 -2.42 -11.29
N ILE A 65 -8.20 -3.33 -10.84
CA ILE A 65 -9.62 -3.05 -10.60
C ILE A 65 -9.79 -1.88 -9.63
N ASN A 66 -8.91 -1.73 -8.65
CA ASN A 66 -8.97 -0.64 -7.69
C ASN A 66 -8.82 0.72 -8.38
N GLN A 67 -7.70 0.96 -9.08
CA GLN A 67 -7.43 2.23 -9.77
C GLN A 67 -8.39 2.48 -10.93
N GLY A 68 -8.65 1.43 -11.73
CA GLY A 68 -9.60 1.48 -12.83
C GLY A 68 -11.03 1.78 -12.36
N GLY A 69 -11.45 1.15 -11.27
CA GLY A 69 -12.74 1.37 -10.64
C GLY A 69 -12.95 2.79 -10.14
N VAL A 70 -11.96 3.33 -9.41
CA VAL A 70 -11.97 4.73 -8.95
C VAL A 70 -12.17 5.68 -10.14
N LYS A 71 -11.37 5.51 -11.20
CA LYS A 71 -11.43 6.38 -12.37
C LYS A 71 -12.75 6.26 -13.11
N SER A 72 -13.24 5.04 -13.32
CA SER A 72 -14.49 4.80 -14.05
C SER A 72 -15.72 5.31 -13.29
N ILE A 73 -15.77 5.15 -11.96
CA ILE A 73 -16.86 5.69 -11.13
C ILE A 73 -16.83 7.21 -11.12
N SER A 74 -15.65 7.82 -10.94
CA SER A 74 -15.52 9.29 -10.90
C SER A 74 -15.80 9.96 -12.25
N ALA A 75 -15.60 9.27 -13.37
CA ALA A 75 -15.86 9.75 -14.72
C ALA A 75 -17.31 9.49 -15.20
N ALA A 76 -18.11 8.75 -14.44
CA ALA A 76 -19.49 8.47 -14.79
C ALA A 76 -20.33 9.76 -14.68
N GLY A 77 -20.79 10.28 -15.83
CA GLY A 77 -21.55 11.54 -15.91
C GLY A 77 -22.96 11.50 -15.32
N ASN A 78 -23.45 10.31 -14.88
CA ASN A 78 -24.79 10.09 -14.33
C ASN A 78 -24.70 9.24 -13.04
N PRO A 79 -25.41 9.63 -11.95
CA PRO A 79 -25.43 8.87 -10.69
C PRO A 79 -25.83 7.40 -10.84
N GLN A 80 -26.78 7.12 -11.77
CA GLN A 80 -27.22 5.75 -12.05
C GLN A 80 -26.10 4.91 -12.68
N LYS A 81 -25.37 5.45 -13.66
CA LYS A 81 -24.21 4.79 -14.28
C LYS A 81 -23.09 4.59 -13.26
N ALA A 82 -22.83 5.56 -12.39
CA ALA A 82 -21.86 5.43 -11.31
C ALA A 82 -22.20 4.29 -10.35
N ALA A 83 -23.48 4.15 -9.97
CA ALA A 83 -23.95 3.06 -9.10
C ALA A 83 -23.85 1.68 -9.79
N GLN A 84 -24.17 1.59 -11.09
CA GLN A 84 -23.98 0.38 -11.89
C GLN A 84 -22.51 0.00 -12.02
N THR A 85 -21.61 0.98 -12.26
CA THR A 85 -20.16 0.78 -12.30
C THR A 85 -19.64 0.30 -10.94
N ALA A 86 -20.14 0.85 -9.84
CA ALA A 86 -19.79 0.39 -8.50
C ALA A 86 -20.19 -1.08 -8.26
N SER A 87 -21.38 -1.48 -8.72
CA SER A 87 -21.83 -2.87 -8.66
C SER A 87 -20.93 -3.78 -9.50
N LEU A 88 -20.49 -3.33 -10.67
CA LEU A 88 -19.55 -4.05 -11.53
C LEU A 88 -18.18 -4.19 -10.85
N VAL A 89 -17.64 -3.14 -10.22
CA VAL A 89 -16.37 -3.18 -9.47
C VAL A 89 -16.44 -4.20 -8.34
N ARG A 90 -17.55 -4.28 -7.61
CA ARG A 90 -17.76 -5.33 -6.57
C ARG A 90 -17.68 -6.73 -7.15
N GLN A 91 -18.37 -6.96 -8.24
CA GLN A 91 -18.40 -8.26 -8.90
C GLN A 91 -17.02 -8.65 -9.43
N MET A 92 -16.33 -7.72 -10.08
CA MET A 92 -14.97 -7.94 -10.56
C MET A 92 -13.98 -8.20 -9.41
N SER A 93 -14.11 -7.47 -8.28
CA SER A 93 -13.28 -7.69 -7.08
C SER A 93 -13.52 -9.08 -6.47
N LEU A 94 -14.76 -9.58 -6.50
CA LEU A 94 -15.07 -10.94 -6.07
C LEU A 94 -14.41 -11.99 -6.97
N TYR A 95 -14.55 -11.85 -8.29
CA TYR A 95 -13.92 -12.78 -9.23
C TYR A 95 -12.39 -12.73 -9.17
N ALA A 96 -11.80 -11.53 -9.08
CA ALA A 96 -10.36 -11.36 -8.92
C ALA A 96 -9.85 -11.94 -7.58
N GLY A 97 -10.62 -11.77 -6.50
CA GLY A 97 -10.32 -12.34 -5.20
C GLY A 97 -10.37 -13.87 -5.22
N LEU A 98 -11.42 -14.46 -5.81
CA LEU A 98 -11.54 -15.92 -5.99
C LEU A 98 -10.44 -16.48 -6.88
N PHE A 99 -10.14 -15.81 -7.99
CA PHE A 99 -9.05 -16.20 -8.88
C PHE A 99 -7.70 -16.16 -8.15
N GLY A 100 -7.41 -15.07 -7.44
CA GLY A 100 -6.18 -14.94 -6.68
C GLY A 100 -6.06 -15.97 -5.56
N SER A 101 -7.17 -16.28 -4.87
CA SER A 101 -7.21 -17.35 -3.86
C SER A 101 -6.93 -18.71 -4.49
N ALA A 102 -7.51 -19.01 -5.66
CA ALA A 102 -7.24 -20.24 -6.39
C ALA A 102 -5.77 -20.32 -6.82
N VAL A 103 -5.17 -19.21 -7.26
CA VAL A 103 -3.74 -19.14 -7.59
C VAL A 103 -2.86 -19.44 -6.37
N ILE A 104 -3.15 -18.84 -5.20
CA ILE A 104 -2.38 -19.15 -3.97
C ILE A 104 -2.58 -20.61 -3.58
N LEU A 105 -3.79 -21.15 -3.61
CA LEU A 105 -4.07 -22.53 -3.26
C LEU A 105 -3.28 -23.51 -4.14
N THR A 106 -3.30 -23.30 -5.45
CA THR A 106 -2.59 -24.17 -6.40
C THR A 106 -1.07 -24.02 -6.33
N LEU A 107 -0.56 -22.79 -6.12
CA LEU A 107 0.87 -22.52 -6.06
C LEU A 107 1.45 -22.66 -4.64
N SER A 108 0.65 -22.96 -3.62
CA SER A 108 1.08 -23.00 -2.22
C SER A 108 2.33 -23.85 -1.94
N PRO A 109 2.54 -25.06 -2.55
CA PRO A 109 3.76 -25.84 -2.34
C PRO A 109 5.00 -25.16 -2.94
N TRP A 110 4.86 -24.54 -4.12
CA TRP A 110 5.97 -23.80 -4.78
C TRP A 110 6.27 -22.50 -4.03
N LEU A 111 5.24 -21.76 -3.60
CA LEU A 111 5.41 -20.54 -2.81
C LEU A 111 6.13 -20.83 -1.48
N SER A 112 5.79 -21.94 -0.80
CA SER A 112 6.49 -22.39 0.39
C SER A 112 7.96 -22.71 0.07
N GLN A 113 8.21 -23.49 -0.97
CA GLN A 113 9.56 -23.88 -1.38
C GLN A 113 10.42 -22.67 -1.74
N TRP A 114 9.87 -21.69 -2.48
CA TRP A 114 10.61 -20.50 -2.88
C TRP A 114 10.87 -19.55 -1.72
N SER A 115 9.84 -19.28 -0.89
CA SER A 115 9.97 -18.34 0.22
C SER A 115 10.75 -18.89 1.40
N PHE A 116 10.63 -20.20 1.70
CA PHE A 116 11.20 -20.81 2.90
C PHE A 116 12.20 -21.95 2.62
N GLY A 117 12.40 -22.35 1.36
CA GLY A 117 13.29 -23.43 0.94
C GLY A 117 12.81 -24.83 1.38
N ASN A 118 11.62 -24.92 1.98
CA ASN A 118 10.96 -26.16 2.38
C ASN A 118 9.45 -26.09 2.11
N ARG A 119 8.73 -27.17 2.34
CA ARG A 119 7.28 -27.25 2.14
C ARG A 119 6.46 -27.15 3.44
N ASP A 120 7.09 -26.84 4.56
CA ASP A 120 6.45 -26.84 5.87
C ASP A 120 5.37 -25.74 5.99
N PHE A 121 5.54 -24.64 5.25
CA PHE A 121 4.59 -23.53 5.21
C PHE A 121 3.50 -23.65 4.12
N THR A 122 3.39 -24.82 3.45
CA THR A 122 2.34 -25.05 2.44
C THR A 122 0.94 -24.83 3.02
N GLY A 123 0.67 -25.38 4.21
CA GLY A 123 -0.59 -25.17 4.92
C GLY A 123 -0.86 -23.70 5.27
N ALA A 124 0.19 -22.95 5.66
CA ALA A 124 0.09 -21.52 5.93
C ALA A 124 -0.37 -20.76 4.67
N TYR A 125 0.23 -21.04 3.50
CA TYR A 125 -0.19 -20.42 2.23
C TYR A 125 -1.61 -20.80 1.82
N MET A 126 -2.04 -22.06 2.04
CA MET A 126 -3.42 -22.46 1.78
C MET A 126 -4.42 -21.61 2.58
N TRP A 127 -4.16 -21.40 3.86
CA TRP A 127 -5.00 -20.55 4.70
C TRP A 127 -4.94 -19.07 4.29
N LEU A 128 -3.79 -18.57 3.84
CA LEU A 128 -3.62 -17.20 3.36
C LEU A 128 -4.39 -16.89 2.06
N ALA A 129 -4.86 -17.90 1.35
CA ALA A 129 -5.79 -17.72 0.23
C ALA A 129 -7.06 -16.95 0.67
N CYS A 130 -7.55 -17.19 1.89
CA CYS A 130 -8.68 -16.45 2.46
C CYS A 130 -8.36 -14.96 2.62
N THR A 131 -7.14 -14.63 3.04
CA THR A 131 -6.69 -13.25 3.17
C THR A 131 -6.78 -12.49 1.86
N LEU A 132 -6.31 -13.10 0.77
CA LEU A 132 -6.31 -12.47 -0.55
C LEU A 132 -7.72 -12.17 -1.05
N LEU A 133 -8.69 -13.06 -0.78
CA LEU A 133 -10.10 -12.83 -1.09
C LEU A 133 -10.64 -11.59 -0.34
N PHE A 134 -10.50 -11.57 0.99
CA PHE A 134 -11.04 -10.48 1.80
C PHE A 134 -10.32 -9.14 1.54
N ASP A 135 -9.01 -9.15 1.33
CA ASP A 135 -8.25 -7.93 0.98
C ASP A 135 -8.68 -7.37 -0.38
N THR A 136 -8.90 -8.23 -1.37
CA THR A 136 -9.36 -7.79 -2.69
C THR A 136 -10.78 -7.21 -2.64
N LEU A 137 -11.67 -7.82 -1.86
CA LEU A 137 -13.01 -7.29 -1.62
C LEU A 137 -12.97 -5.95 -0.88
N THR A 138 -12.13 -5.83 0.14
CA THR A 138 -11.90 -4.57 0.88
C THR A 138 -11.43 -3.47 -0.05
N LYS A 139 -10.41 -3.73 -0.87
CA LYS A 139 -9.90 -2.75 -1.85
C LYS A 139 -10.96 -2.33 -2.87
N GLY A 140 -11.82 -3.26 -3.29
CA GLY A 140 -12.95 -2.97 -4.18
C GLY A 140 -13.95 -1.99 -3.54
N GLU A 141 -14.36 -2.21 -2.29
CA GLU A 141 -15.28 -1.29 -1.59
C GLU A 141 -14.61 0.07 -1.31
N LEU A 142 -13.33 0.09 -0.92
CA LEU A 142 -12.59 1.35 -0.74
C LEU A 142 -12.47 2.14 -2.05
N ALA A 143 -12.26 1.46 -3.19
CA ALA A 143 -12.26 2.09 -4.51
C ALA A 143 -13.61 2.72 -4.85
N ILE A 144 -14.70 2.08 -4.46
CA ILE A 144 -16.05 2.64 -4.64
C ILE A 144 -16.23 3.90 -3.79
N PHE A 145 -15.87 3.88 -2.50
CA PHE A 145 -15.93 5.08 -1.65
C PHE A 145 -15.08 6.23 -2.20
N GLN A 146 -13.90 5.91 -2.71
CA GLN A 146 -13.01 6.89 -3.33
C GLN A 146 -13.58 7.44 -4.64
N GLY A 147 -14.13 6.59 -5.51
CA GLY A 147 -14.75 6.98 -6.79
C GLY A 147 -15.96 7.90 -6.59
N PHE A 148 -16.76 7.66 -5.57
CA PHE A 148 -17.87 8.56 -5.16
C PHE A 148 -17.39 9.79 -4.37
N ARG A 149 -16.08 9.98 -4.17
CA ARG A 149 -15.50 11.06 -3.34
C ARG A 149 -16.01 11.08 -1.89
N ARG A 150 -16.44 9.93 -1.36
CA ARG A 150 -16.88 9.77 0.03
C ARG A 150 -15.67 9.59 0.97
N LEU A 151 -14.78 10.59 0.99
CA LEU A 151 -13.50 10.50 1.67
C LEU A 151 -13.62 10.26 3.18
N ARG A 152 -14.68 10.78 3.83
CA ARG A 152 -14.94 10.52 5.26
C ARG A 152 -15.25 9.04 5.51
N ILE A 153 -16.09 8.44 4.68
CA ILE A 153 -16.45 7.03 4.78
C ILE A 153 -15.22 6.16 4.52
N LEU A 154 -14.45 6.48 3.48
CA LEU A 154 -13.17 5.82 3.18
C LEU A 154 -12.24 5.82 4.42
N ALA A 155 -12.07 6.99 5.03
CA ALA A 155 -11.23 7.18 6.20
C ALA A 155 -11.73 6.39 7.41
N GLN A 156 -13.03 6.45 7.71
CA GLN A 156 -13.67 5.71 8.81
C GLN A 156 -13.58 4.20 8.62
N ALA A 157 -13.86 3.69 7.42
CA ALA A 157 -13.76 2.26 7.11
C ALA A 157 -12.34 1.73 7.31
N ASN A 158 -11.34 2.46 6.79
CA ASN A 158 -9.93 2.12 6.99
C ASN A 158 -9.54 2.14 8.47
N LEU A 159 -9.97 3.17 9.21
CA LEU A 159 -9.66 3.33 10.62
C LEU A 159 -10.25 2.20 11.47
N ILE A 160 -11.54 1.92 11.28
CA ILE A 160 -12.24 0.85 12.01
C ILE A 160 -11.63 -0.50 11.67
N GLY A 161 -11.38 -0.78 10.38
CA GLY A 161 -10.75 -2.01 9.94
C GLY A 161 -9.36 -2.21 10.53
N ALA A 162 -8.50 -1.19 10.48
CA ALA A 162 -7.16 -1.23 11.04
C ALA A 162 -7.17 -1.40 12.57
N SER A 163 -8.05 -0.68 13.28
CA SER A 163 -8.19 -0.78 14.74
C SER A 163 -8.72 -2.15 15.16
N ALA A 164 -9.77 -2.66 14.49
CA ALA A 164 -10.32 -3.99 14.77
C ALA A 164 -9.29 -5.09 14.47
N GLY A 165 -8.59 -4.99 13.33
CA GLY A 165 -7.52 -5.91 12.97
C GLY A 165 -6.38 -5.91 13.98
N LEU A 166 -5.99 -4.74 14.51
CA LEU A 166 -5.00 -4.63 15.57
C LEU A 166 -5.50 -5.30 16.84
N LEU A 167 -6.68 -4.94 17.34
CA LEU A 167 -7.25 -5.47 18.59
C LEU A 167 -7.38 -6.99 18.57
N ILE A 168 -7.71 -7.60 17.42
CA ILE A 168 -7.82 -9.05 17.28
C ILE A 168 -6.44 -9.71 17.14
N SER A 169 -5.51 -9.08 16.42
CA SER A 169 -4.17 -9.66 16.23
C SER A 169 -3.34 -9.68 17.50
N LEU A 170 -3.52 -8.73 18.43
CA LEU A 170 -2.75 -8.64 19.68
C LEU A 170 -2.89 -9.87 20.57
N PRO A 171 -4.12 -10.32 20.94
CA PRO A 171 -4.29 -11.55 21.74
C PRO A 171 -3.73 -12.79 21.04
N ILE A 172 -3.88 -12.87 19.72
CA ILE A 172 -3.39 -13.99 18.93
C ILE A 172 -1.86 -14.06 19.00
N TYR A 173 -1.16 -12.94 18.80
CA TYR A 173 0.29 -12.89 18.93
C TYR A 173 0.77 -13.17 20.36
N TYR A 174 -0.01 -12.76 21.37
CA TYR A 174 0.34 -12.99 22.77
C TYR A 174 0.23 -14.46 23.14
N ILE A 175 -0.84 -15.17 22.70
CA ILE A 175 -1.13 -16.56 23.05
C ILE A 175 -0.32 -17.53 22.18
N TRP A 176 -0.38 -17.36 20.86
CA TRP A 176 0.19 -18.32 19.90
C TRP A 176 1.52 -17.88 19.28
N ARG A 177 2.01 -16.69 19.62
CA ARG A 177 3.28 -16.14 19.08
C ARG A 177 3.38 -16.32 17.56
N THR A 178 4.46 -16.96 17.08
CA THR A 178 4.72 -17.18 15.64
C THR A 178 3.67 -18.04 14.96
N ASP A 179 3.09 -19.02 15.65
CA ASP A 179 2.07 -19.92 15.09
C ASP A 179 0.74 -19.18 14.84
N GLY A 180 0.50 -18.10 15.56
CA GLY A 180 -0.66 -17.23 15.40
C GLY A 180 -0.56 -16.26 14.21
N ILE A 181 0.57 -16.15 13.52
CA ILE A 181 0.79 -15.13 12.47
C ILE A 181 -0.25 -15.28 11.35
N VAL A 182 -0.45 -16.49 10.85
CA VAL A 182 -1.38 -16.75 9.74
C VAL A 182 -2.82 -16.41 10.16
N ALA A 183 -3.24 -16.86 11.33
CA ALA A 183 -4.58 -16.57 11.87
C ALA A 183 -4.79 -15.07 12.07
N ALA A 184 -3.79 -14.34 12.57
CA ALA A 184 -3.86 -12.90 12.78
C ALA A 184 -3.98 -12.12 11.44
N ILE A 185 -3.26 -12.56 10.40
CA ILE A 185 -3.36 -11.96 9.05
C ILE A 185 -4.78 -12.15 8.51
N ILE A 186 -5.31 -13.38 8.55
CA ILE A 186 -6.65 -13.71 8.03
C ILE A 186 -7.73 -12.91 8.76
N LEU A 187 -7.72 -12.93 10.09
CA LEU A 187 -8.73 -12.24 10.89
C LEU A 187 -8.66 -10.72 10.72
N SER A 188 -7.44 -10.16 10.57
CA SER A 188 -7.28 -8.73 10.25
C SER A 188 -7.91 -8.37 8.90
N SER A 189 -7.73 -9.19 7.87
CA SER A 189 -8.34 -8.98 6.54
C SER A 189 -9.86 -9.11 6.58
N ILE A 190 -10.37 -10.09 7.32
CA ILE A 190 -11.81 -10.26 7.54
C ILE A 190 -12.39 -9.01 8.23
N CYS A 191 -11.75 -8.51 9.30
CA CYS A 191 -12.17 -7.30 9.99
C CYS A 191 -12.15 -6.07 9.06
N GLY A 192 -11.13 -5.96 8.21
CA GLY A 192 -11.05 -4.93 7.18
C GLY A 192 -12.26 -4.94 6.27
N TYR A 193 -12.62 -6.11 5.77
CA TYR A 193 -13.79 -6.27 4.90
C TYR A 193 -15.11 -5.94 5.63
N PHE A 194 -15.32 -6.49 6.82
CA PHE A 194 -16.52 -6.18 7.60
C PHE A 194 -16.64 -4.70 7.94
N ALA A 195 -15.52 -4.01 8.22
CA ALA A 195 -15.52 -2.56 8.43
C ALA A 195 -16.02 -1.81 7.18
N THR A 196 -15.71 -2.25 5.97
CA THR A 196 -16.24 -1.63 4.75
C THR A 196 -17.73 -1.91 4.57
N LEU A 197 -18.22 -3.09 4.97
CA LEU A 197 -19.63 -3.44 4.88
C LEU A 197 -20.53 -2.55 5.76
N LEU A 198 -20.04 -2.04 6.89
CA LEU A 198 -20.78 -1.13 7.77
C LEU A 198 -21.24 0.14 7.04
N PHE A 199 -20.49 0.57 6.04
CA PHE A 199 -20.73 1.80 5.28
C PHE A 199 -21.25 1.54 3.86
N ARG A 200 -21.50 0.28 3.52
CA ARG A 200 -21.98 -0.10 2.18
C ARG A 200 -23.39 0.39 1.94
N ASP A 201 -23.60 1.02 0.78
CA ASP A 201 -24.96 1.36 0.33
C ASP A 201 -25.79 0.09 0.10
N LYS A 202 -26.99 0.06 0.65
CA LYS A 202 -27.92 -1.07 0.54
C LYS A 202 -28.64 -1.14 -0.82
N GLN A 203 -28.52 -0.09 -1.65
CA GLN A 203 -29.15 -0.08 -2.97
C GLN A 203 -28.49 -1.13 -3.88
N LYS A 204 -29.30 -2.11 -4.29
CA LYS A 204 -28.90 -3.13 -5.27
C LYS A 204 -29.19 -2.60 -6.67
N THR A 205 -28.19 -2.01 -7.31
CA THR A 205 -28.25 -1.69 -8.74
C THR A 205 -27.70 -2.86 -9.55
N PRO A 206 -28.36 -3.28 -10.66
CA PRO A 206 -27.82 -4.32 -11.52
C PRO A 206 -26.47 -3.85 -12.08
N PRO A 207 -25.44 -4.72 -12.13
CA PRO A 207 -24.13 -4.36 -12.69
C PRO A 207 -24.22 -4.15 -14.20
N LEU A 208 -23.32 -3.32 -14.73
CA LEU A 208 -23.10 -3.22 -16.17
C LEU A 208 -22.53 -4.53 -16.74
N PRO A 209 -22.66 -4.79 -18.04
CA PRO A 209 -22.09 -5.97 -18.68
C PRO A 209 -20.57 -6.02 -18.48
N ILE A 210 -20.08 -7.11 -17.86
CA ILE A 210 -18.66 -7.29 -17.53
C ILE A 210 -17.78 -7.21 -18.79
N TYR A 211 -18.24 -7.77 -19.91
CA TYR A 211 -17.45 -7.90 -21.13
C TYR A 211 -17.08 -6.54 -21.75
N GLN A 212 -18.00 -5.58 -21.76
CA GLN A 212 -17.76 -4.27 -22.41
C GLN A 212 -17.12 -3.26 -21.45
N GLU A 213 -17.71 -3.06 -20.28
CA GLU A 213 -17.27 -2.02 -19.32
C GLU A 213 -16.14 -2.54 -18.43
N GLY A 214 -16.09 -3.84 -18.12
CA GLY A 214 -15.01 -4.42 -17.32
C GLY A 214 -13.66 -4.39 -18.04
N LYS A 215 -13.64 -4.59 -19.37
CA LYS A 215 -12.43 -4.43 -20.18
C LYS A 215 -11.85 -3.02 -20.08
N SER A 216 -12.71 -2.01 -20.07
CA SER A 216 -12.28 -0.61 -19.89
C SER A 216 -11.64 -0.38 -18.52
N ILE A 217 -12.25 -0.90 -17.45
CA ILE A 217 -11.72 -0.80 -16.07
C ILE A 217 -10.34 -1.45 -15.98
N ILE A 218 -10.19 -2.68 -16.52
CA ILE A 218 -8.92 -3.41 -16.52
C ILE A 218 -7.86 -2.66 -17.35
N THR A 219 -8.20 -2.19 -18.53
CA THR A 219 -7.24 -1.47 -19.41
C THR A 219 -6.71 -0.21 -18.73
N ILE A 220 -7.57 0.54 -18.07
CA ILE A 220 -7.19 1.75 -17.33
C ILE A 220 -6.29 1.39 -16.12
N GLY A 221 -6.66 0.33 -15.41
CA GLY A 221 -5.94 -0.13 -14.23
C GLY A 221 -4.61 -0.82 -14.54
N ALA A 222 -4.53 -1.54 -15.67
CA ALA A 222 -3.39 -2.39 -16.02
C ALA A 222 -2.06 -1.62 -16.11
N ILE A 223 -2.07 -0.43 -16.69
CA ILE A 223 -0.86 0.39 -16.84
C ILE A 223 -0.25 0.72 -15.46
N LEU A 224 -1.09 1.14 -14.50
CA LEU A 224 -0.65 1.46 -13.14
C LEU A 224 -0.28 0.21 -12.34
N THR A 225 -0.95 -0.90 -12.63
CA THR A 225 -0.69 -2.19 -11.97
C THR A 225 0.63 -2.81 -12.40
N ILE A 226 1.03 -2.69 -13.66
CA ILE A 226 2.31 -3.23 -14.16
C ILE A 226 3.49 -2.60 -13.42
N SER A 227 3.48 -1.28 -13.22
CA SER A 227 4.52 -0.59 -12.44
C SER A 227 4.56 -1.08 -10.99
N GLY A 228 3.40 -1.12 -10.31
CA GLY A 228 3.30 -1.64 -8.95
C GLY A 228 3.69 -3.11 -8.81
N PHE A 229 3.38 -3.94 -9.81
CA PHE A 229 3.79 -5.34 -9.85
C PHE A 229 5.31 -5.48 -9.92
N ALA A 230 5.97 -4.71 -10.79
CA ALA A 230 7.42 -4.75 -10.93
C ALA A 230 8.12 -4.45 -9.59
N SER A 231 7.73 -3.37 -8.90
CA SER A 231 8.27 -3.04 -7.57
C SER A 231 8.01 -4.13 -6.52
N THR A 232 6.80 -4.70 -6.53
CA THR A 232 6.44 -5.78 -5.58
C THR A 232 7.21 -7.06 -5.86
N LEU A 233 7.41 -7.38 -7.14
CA LEU A 233 8.21 -8.54 -7.57
C LEU A 233 9.67 -8.41 -7.13
N VAL A 234 10.29 -7.25 -7.37
CA VAL A 234 11.66 -6.97 -6.92
C VAL A 234 11.77 -7.12 -5.41
N SER A 235 10.85 -6.51 -4.65
CA SER A 235 10.81 -6.67 -3.19
C SER A 235 10.67 -8.12 -2.76
N TYR A 236 9.82 -8.90 -3.42
CA TYR A 236 9.62 -10.31 -3.11
C TYR A 236 10.89 -11.14 -3.37
N LEU A 237 11.50 -10.97 -4.56
CA LEU A 237 12.74 -11.67 -4.91
C LEU A 237 13.90 -11.29 -3.99
N PHE A 238 14.01 -10.02 -3.61
CA PHE A 238 15.03 -9.57 -2.66
C PHE A 238 14.85 -10.19 -1.27
N ASN A 239 13.62 -10.30 -0.78
CA ASN A 239 13.35 -10.98 0.49
C ASN A 239 13.67 -12.48 0.45
N ILE A 240 13.42 -13.16 -0.68
CA ILE A 240 13.83 -14.54 -0.89
C ILE A 240 15.36 -14.65 -0.87
N TYR A 241 16.04 -13.73 -1.55
CA TYR A 241 17.51 -13.69 -1.56
C TYR A 241 18.09 -13.51 -0.15
N LEU A 242 17.57 -12.53 0.60
CA LEU A 242 17.99 -12.32 1.99
C LEU A 242 17.75 -13.55 2.85
N ARG A 243 16.57 -14.17 2.71
CA ARG A 243 16.25 -15.38 3.46
C ARG A 243 17.19 -16.54 3.13
N SER A 244 17.55 -16.72 1.86
CA SER A 244 18.40 -17.84 1.43
C SER A 244 19.86 -17.72 1.89
N HIS A 245 20.36 -16.50 2.15
CA HIS A 245 21.75 -16.24 2.54
C HIS A 245 21.91 -15.89 4.02
N GLY A 246 20.95 -15.21 4.62
CA GLY A 246 21.02 -14.72 6.01
C GLY A 246 19.92 -15.24 6.94
N GLY A 247 18.95 -15.98 6.40
CA GLY A 247 17.85 -16.54 7.20
C GLY A 247 16.70 -15.56 7.45
N LEU A 248 15.75 -15.97 8.29
CA LEU A 248 14.56 -15.17 8.65
C LEU A 248 14.92 -13.92 9.44
N GLN A 249 16.01 -13.95 10.19
CA GLN A 249 16.48 -12.83 10.99
C GLN A 249 16.86 -11.64 10.12
N ASP A 250 17.61 -11.85 9.04
CA ASP A 250 18.01 -10.77 8.12
C ASP A 250 16.80 -10.19 7.39
N VAL A 251 15.82 -11.03 7.02
CA VAL A 251 14.55 -10.56 6.47
C VAL A 251 13.81 -9.68 7.48
N GLY A 252 13.77 -10.07 8.75
CA GLY A 252 13.12 -9.31 9.82
C GLY A 252 13.79 -7.96 10.07
N ILE A 253 15.13 -7.94 10.07
CA ILE A 253 15.93 -6.70 10.19
C ILE A 253 15.64 -5.78 9.00
N TYR A 254 15.72 -6.30 7.77
CA TYR A 254 15.46 -5.53 6.56
C TYR A 254 14.03 -4.97 6.52
N GLN A 255 13.02 -5.82 6.75
CA GLN A 255 11.60 -5.42 6.72
C GLN A 255 11.28 -4.36 7.77
N SER A 256 11.81 -4.50 8.97
CA SER A 256 11.60 -3.51 10.03
C SER A 256 12.28 -2.18 9.70
N GLY A 257 13.50 -2.22 9.19
CA GLY A 257 14.24 -1.02 8.78
C GLY A 257 13.58 -0.29 7.62
N PHE A 258 13.27 -1.02 6.54
CA PHE A 258 12.60 -0.44 5.38
C PHE A 258 11.23 0.13 5.75
N GLY A 259 10.46 -0.60 6.58
CA GLY A 259 9.16 -0.12 7.07
C GLY A 259 9.26 1.14 7.95
N LEU A 260 10.36 1.37 8.66
CA LEU A 260 10.59 2.63 9.38
C LEU A 260 10.84 3.78 8.39
N ILE A 261 11.74 3.60 7.43
CA ILE A 261 12.06 4.63 6.43
C ILE A 261 10.82 5.00 5.62
N ASP A 262 10.07 4.00 5.14
CA ASP A 262 8.85 4.22 4.34
C ASP A 262 7.80 5.06 5.10
N LYS A 263 7.67 4.87 6.41
CA LYS A 263 6.74 5.66 7.22
C LYS A 263 7.18 7.11 7.41
N TYR A 264 8.48 7.36 7.59
CA TYR A 264 8.99 8.73 7.79
C TYR A 264 9.11 9.52 6.49
N VAL A 265 9.63 8.88 5.44
CA VAL A 265 9.83 9.52 4.15
C VAL A 265 8.60 9.44 3.26
N GLY A 266 7.78 8.40 3.44
CA GLY A 266 6.54 8.17 2.67
C GLY A 266 5.57 9.35 2.72
N LEU A 267 5.51 10.10 3.83
CA LEU A 267 4.70 11.31 3.93
C LEU A 267 5.08 12.38 2.90
N ILE A 268 6.37 12.49 2.56
CA ILE A 268 6.86 13.42 1.53
C ILE A 268 6.32 12.98 0.15
N PHE A 269 6.37 11.68 -0.15
CA PHE A 269 5.84 11.15 -1.42
C PHE A 269 4.32 11.30 -1.54
N VAL A 270 3.59 11.14 -0.45
CA VAL A 270 2.13 11.40 -0.42
C VAL A 270 1.85 12.87 -0.70
N ALA A 271 2.58 13.79 -0.08
CA ALA A 271 2.43 15.22 -0.35
C ALA A 271 2.73 15.55 -1.82
N MET A 272 3.79 14.95 -2.39
CA MET A 272 4.13 15.11 -3.80
C MET A 272 3.02 14.59 -4.73
N SER A 273 2.44 13.44 -4.45
CA SER A 273 1.38 12.89 -5.30
C SER A 273 0.10 13.74 -5.28
N THR A 274 -0.19 14.39 -4.17
CA THR A 274 -1.43 15.18 -4.00
C THR A 274 -1.34 16.60 -4.54
N ASP A 275 -0.18 17.27 -4.45
CA ASP A 275 0.01 18.66 -4.88
C ASP A 275 0.83 18.78 -6.18
N TYR A 276 1.98 18.14 -6.24
CA TYR A 276 2.92 18.30 -7.34
C TYR A 276 2.40 17.73 -8.67
N TYR A 277 1.83 16.51 -8.65
CA TYR A 277 1.33 15.87 -9.86
C TYR A 277 0.24 16.69 -10.59
N PRO A 278 -0.82 17.21 -9.91
CA PRO A 278 -1.80 18.08 -10.57
C PRO A 278 -1.20 19.35 -11.15
N ARG A 279 -0.24 19.98 -10.46
CA ARG A 279 0.45 21.19 -10.94
C ARG A 279 1.26 20.91 -12.20
N LEU A 280 1.96 19.77 -12.27
CA LEU A 280 2.65 19.35 -13.50
C LEU A 280 1.67 19.07 -14.65
N ALA A 281 0.58 18.38 -14.37
CA ALA A 281 -0.42 18.02 -15.36
C ALA A 281 -1.04 19.26 -16.02
N ALA A 282 -1.22 20.35 -15.26
CA ALA A 282 -1.76 21.61 -15.77
C ALA A 282 -0.84 22.32 -16.80
N VAL A 283 0.48 22.03 -16.76
CA VAL A 283 1.48 22.69 -17.62
C VAL A 283 2.22 21.71 -18.54
N HIS A 284 1.69 20.54 -18.78
CA HIS A 284 2.35 19.43 -19.48
C HIS A 284 2.90 19.77 -20.88
N THR A 285 2.31 20.77 -21.56
CA THR A 285 2.75 21.25 -22.89
C THR A 285 3.87 22.30 -22.83
N GLN A 286 4.14 22.92 -21.65
CA GLN A 286 5.07 24.03 -21.50
C GLN A 286 6.37 23.57 -20.82
N ASN A 287 7.37 23.13 -21.61
CA ASN A 287 8.60 22.53 -21.09
C ASN A 287 9.37 23.41 -20.09
N THR A 288 9.43 24.71 -20.30
CA THR A 288 10.12 25.67 -19.41
C THR A 288 9.46 25.76 -18.05
N LYS A 289 8.12 25.87 -18.01
CA LYS A 289 7.36 25.88 -16.74
C LYS A 289 7.43 24.54 -16.05
N LEU A 290 7.38 23.44 -16.80
CA LEU A 290 7.46 22.09 -16.28
C LEU A 290 8.80 21.85 -15.57
N SER A 291 9.93 22.26 -16.19
CA SER A 291 11.26 22.22 -15.58
C SER A 291 11.37 23.10 -14.33
N SER A 292 10.79 24.30 -14.37
CA SER A 292 10.78 25.22 -13.21
C SER A 292 10.01 24.61 -12.02
N ILE A 293 8.81 24.07 -12.25
CA ILE A 293 8.01 23.41 -11.20
C ILE A 293 8.74 22.18 -10.63
N MET A 294 9.37 21.37 -11.49
CA MET A 294 10.18 20.22 -11.06
C MET A 294 11.33 20.67 -10.15
N ASN A 295 12.11 21.66 -10.57
CA ASN A 295 13.24 22.14 -9.77
C ASN A 295 12.78 22.72 -8.42
N GLN A 296 11.70 23.50 -8.39
CA GLN A 296 11.11 24.00 -7.16
C GLN A 296 10.68 22.87 -6.24
N GLN A 297 9.98 21.86 -6.78
CA GLN A 297 9.54 20.71 -5.98
C GLN A 297 10.72 19.91 -5.44
N THR A 298 11.74 19.65 -6.25
CA THR A 298 12.94 18.93 -5.82
C THR A 298 13.63 19.68 -4.67
N VAL A 299 13.81 21.02 -4.82
CA VAL A 299 14.42 21.85 -3.77
C VAL A 299 13.60 21.81 -2.48
N VAL A 300 12.28 21.99 -2.57
CA VAL A 300 11.40 21.95 -1.39
C VAL A 300 11.44 20.57 -0.71
N SER A 301 11.39 19.51 -1.51
CA SER A 301 11.45 18.14 -0.96
C SER A 301 12.78 17.84 -0.28
N LEU A 302 13.90 18.29 -0.84
CA LEU A 302 15.22 18.16 -0.23
C LEU A 302 15.37 19.02 1.02
N LEU A 303 14.85 20.26 1.03
CA LEU A 303 14.83 21.13 2.20
C LEU A 303 14.07 20.50 3.38
N ILE A 304 13.04 19.71 3.11
CA ILE A 304 12.31 18.97 4.14
C ILE A 304 13.07 17.69 4.54
N LEU A 305 13.59 16.97 3.55
CA LEU A 305 14.22 15.66 3.77
C LEU A 305 15.59 15.79 4.47
N CYS A 306 16.42 16.78 4.13
CA CYS A 306 17.75 16.92 4.71
C CYS A 306 17.74 17.11 6.24
N PRO A 307 16.90 17.99 6.84
CA PRO A 307 16.76 18.07 8.30
C PRO A 307 16.25 16.75 8.91
N VAL A 308 15.29 16.07 8.25
CA VAL A 308 14.80 14.77 8.72
C VAL A 308 15.95 13.75 8.79
N ILE A 309 16.78 13.67 7.75
CA ILE A 309 17.95 12.80 7.73
C ILE A 309 18.94 13.19 8.83
N ALA A 310 19.25 14.50 8.95
CA ALA A 310 20.19 15.00 9.95
C ALA A 310 19.78 14.69 11.39
N ILE A 311 18.47 14.71 11.68
CA ILE A 311 17.92 14.33 12.98
C ILE A 311 17.86 12.80 13.13
N PHE A 312 17.44 12.09 12.08
CA PHE A 312 17.27 10.65 12.13
C PHE A 312 18.57 9.89 12.37
N LEU A 313 19.65 10.26 11.70
CA LEU A 313 20.91 9.53 11.79
C LEU A 313 21.45 9.41 13.23
N PRO A 314 21.60 10.50 14.02
CA PRO A 314 22.08 10.38 15.39
C PRO A 314 21.00 9.78 16.33
N THR A 315 19.71 9.93 16.02
CA THR A 315 18.63 9.42 16.85
C THR A 315 18.17 8.00 16.46
N ALA A 316 18.69 7.42 15.40
CA ALA A 316 18.32 6.09 14.91
C ALA A 316 18.37 4.99 16.00
N PRO A 317 19.40 4.91 16.88
CA PRO A 317 19.41 3.92 17.96
C PRO A 317 18.24 4.09 18.93
N LEU A 318 17.89 5.32 19.28
CA LEU A 318 16.77 5.63 20.14
C LEU A 318 15.45 5.29 19.48
N ILE A 319 15.28 5.67 18.19
CA ILE A 319 14.07 5.38 17.41
C ILE A 319 13.85 3.88 17.30
N VAL A 320 14.89 3.11 16.99
CA VAL A 320 14.83 1.65 16.88
C VAL A 320 14.44 1.02 18.23
N GLN A 321 15.03 1.44 19.33
CA GLN A 321 14.66 0.91 20.65
C GLN A 321 13.25 1.32 21.08
N LEU A 322 12.82 2.53 20.74
CA LEU A 322 11.48 3.02 21.07
C LEU A 322 10.39 2.31 20.25
N LEU A 323 10.58 2.20 18.95
CA LEU A 323 9.57 1.68 18.02
C LEU A 323 9.67 0.17 17.79
N LEU A 324 10.82 -0.43 18.01
CA LEU A 324 11.07 -1.86 17.94
C LEU A 324 11.58 -2.38 19.28
N THR A 325 12.66 -3.15 19.28
CA THR A 325 13.34 -3.65 20.49
C THR A 325 14.86 -3.59 20.31
N LYS A 326 15.61 -3.83 21.40
CA LYS A 326 17.07 -3.88 21.34
C LYS A 326 17.61 -4.93 20.34
N SER A 327 16.87 -6.01 20.12
CA SER A 327 17.24 -7.07 19.17
C SER A 327 17.28 -6.59 17.71
N PHE A 328 16.69 -5.44 17.40
CA PHE A 328 16.70 -4.83 16.06
C PHE A 328 17.82 -3.80 15.87
N LEU A 329 18.68 -3.56 16.86
CA LEU A 329 19.82 -2.63 16.72
C LEU A 329 20.73 -2.92 15.51
N PRO A 330 20.96 -4.19 15.10
CA PRO A 330 21.73 -4.48 13.89
C PRO A 330 21.18 -3.83 12.60
N VAL A 331 19.94 -3.31 12.61
CA VAL A 331 19.34 -2.59 11.48
C VAL A 331 19.99 -1.20 11.23
N ILE A 332 20.67 -0.62 12.21
CA ILE A 332 21.15 0.76 12.15
C ILE A 332 22.08 1.04 10.97
N PRO A 333 23.10 0.22 10.65
CA PRO A 333 23.94 0.44 9.49
C PRO A 333 23.14 0.48 8.18
N PHE A 334 22.17 -0.45 8.03
CA PHE A 334 21.26 -0.46 6.89
C PHE A 334 20.41 0.81 6.82
N LEU A 335 19.80 1.23 7.95
CA LEU A 335 18.99 2.44 8.04
C LEU A 335 19.78 3.69 7.64
N SER A 336 21.04 3.79 8.08
CA SER A 336 21.88 4.94 7.77
C SER A 336 22.14 5.08 6.27
N TRP A 337 22.46 4.00 5.58
CA TRP A 337 22.65 4.03 4.13
C TRP A 337 21.34 4.19 3.37
N ALA A 338 20.29 3.49 3.79
CA ALA A 338 19.00 3.54 3.10
C ALA A 338 18.35 4.92 3.18
N ILE A 339 18.45 5.62 4.34
CA ILE A 339 17.88 6.96 4.46
C ILE A 339 18.64 7.99 3.62
N LEU A 340 19.97 7.86 3.47
CA LEU A 340 20.76 8.67 2.55
C LEU A 340 20.34 8.43 1.09
N GLY A 341 20.03 7.19 0.73
CA GLY A 341 19.50 6.84 -0.59
C GLY A 341 18.17 7.54 -0.92
N MET A 342 17.40 7.96 0.09
CA MET A 342 16.13 8.66 -0.14
C MET A 342 16.31 10.05 -0.79
N ILE A 343 17.49 10.66 -0.69
CA ILE A 343 17.83 11.90 -1.41
C ILE A 343 17.71 11.66 -2.93
N PHE A 344 18.30 10.57 -3.40
CA PHE A 344 18.23 10.19 -4.82
C PHE A 344 16.80 9.77 -5.22
N LYS A 345 16.13 9.02 -4.36
CA LYS A 345 14.76 8.56 -4.61
C LYS A 345 13.77 9.72 -4.74
N VAL A 346 13.85 10.74 -3.90
CA VAL A 346 13.01 11.95 -4.02
C VAL A 346 13.25 12.65 -5.36
N THR A 347 14.50 12.83 -5.76
CA THR A 347 14.84 13.46 -7.04
C THR A 347 14.35 12.62 -8.23
N SER A 348 14.57 11.31 -8.19
CA SER A 348 14.08 10.36 -9.21
C SER A 348 12.55 10.40 -9.32
N THR A 349 11.83 10.47 -8.20
CA THR A 349 10.38 10.56 -8.18
C THR A 349 9.88 11.85 -8.83
N CYS A 350 10.55 13.00 -8.58
CA CYS A 350 10.21 14.27 -9.25
C CYS A 350 10.33 14.15 -10.78
N LEU A 351 11.37 13.49 -11.27
CA LEU A 351 11.58 13.21 -12.71
C LEU A 351 10.53 12.22 -13.24
N GLY A 352 10.23 11.17 -12.48
CA GLY A 352 9.26 10.14 -12.86
C GLY A 352 7.86 10.72 -13.13
N TYR A 353 7.40 11.66 -12.32
CA TYR A 353 6.12 12.33 -12.55
C TYR A 353 6.06 13.10 -13.88
N ILE A 354 7.19 13.63 -14.36
CA ILE A 354 7.24 14.29 -15.68
C ILE A 354 6.98 13.26 -16.78
N LEU A 355 7.58 12.08 -16.69
CA LEU A 355 7.37 11.02 -17.68
C LEU A 355 5.91 10.58 -17.73
N ILE A 356 5.26 10.48 -16.56
CA ILE A 356 3.83 10.13 -16.46
C ILE A 356 2.97 11.21 -17.11
N VAL A 357 3.21 12.50 -16.80
CA VAL A 357 2.43 13.62 -17.33
C VAL A 357 2.60 13.78 -18.83
N LYS A 358 3.79 13.50 -19.37
CA LYS A 358 4.06 13.50 -20.82
C LYS A 358 3.57 12.23 -21.55
N GLY A 359 3.00 11.27 -20.85
CA GLY A 359 2.54 10.01 -21.44
C GLY A 359 3.67 9.06 -21.87
N ALA A 360 4.91 9.32 -21.43
CA ALA A 360 6.07 8.48 -21.74
C ALA A 360 6.13 7.22 -20.85
N HIS A 361 5.04 6.46 -20.80
CA HIS A 361 4.86 5.32 -19.88
C HIS A 361 5.93 4.24 -20.05
N ARG A 362 6.44 4.02 -21.26
CA ARG A 362 7.51 3.03 -21.51
C ARG A 362 8.84 3.43 -20.88
N LEU A 363 9.19 4.72 -20.96
CA LEU A 363 10.39 5.26 -20.32
C LEU A 363 10.24 5.23 -18.80
N PHE A 364 9.06 5.60 -18.28
CA PHE A 364 8.77 5.52 -16.85
C PHE A 364 8.94 4.09 -16.32
N LEU A 365 8.35 3.09 -16.98
CA LEU A 365 8.53 1.69 -16.61
C LEU A 365 10.00 1.24 -16.66
N GLY A 366 10.74 1.65 -17.69
CA GLY A 366 12.17 1.34 -17.79
C GLY A 366 13.00 1.94 -16.66
N THR A 367 12.75 3.20 -16.29
CA THR A 367 13.46 3.85 -15.17
C THR A 367 13.07 3.27 -13.82
N GLU A 368 11.81 2.89 -13.62
CA GLU A 368 11.32 2.25 -12.38
C GLU A 368 11.92 0.85 -12.18
N LEU A 369 12.17 0.11 -13.26
CA LEU A 369 12.81 -1.21 -13.19
C LEU A 369 14.32 -1.14 -12.91
N LEU A 370 14.96 0.00 -13.19
CA LEU A 370 16.39 0.21 -12.97
C LEU A 370 16.70 0.90 -11.64
N SER A 371 15.71 1.44 -10.96
CA SER A 371 15.82 2.15 -9.67
C SER A 371 15.53 1.23 -8.48
#